data_bbe2c1f4beae012815c70e5fa5477f1c
#
_entry.id   bbe2c1f4beae012815c70e5fa5477f1c
#
_cell.length_a   1.000
_cell.length_b   1.000
_cell.length_c   1.000
_cell.angle_alpha   90.00
_cell.angle_beta   90.00
_cell.angle_gamma   90.00
#
_symmetry.space_group_name_H-M   'P 1'
#
loop_
_entity.id
_entity.type
_entity.pdbx_description
1 polymer ?
#
loop_
_entity_poly.entity_id
_entity_poly.type
_entity_poly.pdbx_seq_one_letter_code
_entity_poly.pdbx_strand_id
1 'polypeptide(L)'
;ILPNTTIYKDERNCLVIKNTNISDKVIFTNDVVALISDTQFEWLGRFDNVINSGGIKLYPEKIEADLSKIIRQRFFVAGIKDEKLGEKLVLLIESAGDKSIKVTDQLNSEMKDSKLFSKFEIPKEIHFIDSFAETETKKIQRKKTLDLIKFTSTFP
;
A
#
# COMPACT_ATOMS: atom_id res chain seq x y z
N ILE A 1 -2.83 -20.16 14.14
CA ILE A 1 -4.02 -20.57 13.34
C ILE A 1 -4.89 -21.55 14.13
N LEU A 2 -6.15 -21.75 13.67
CA LEU A 2 -7.08 -22.70 14.29
C LEU A 2 -6.60 -24.14 14.13
N PRO A 3 -6.99 -25.08 15.04
CA PRO A 3 -6.71 -26.50 14.89
C PRO A 3 -7.19 -27.03 13.53
N ASN A 4 -6.48 -28.02 12.99
CA ASN A 4 -6.79 -28.67 11.71
C ASN A 4 -6.80 -27.70 10.51
N THR A 5 -6.07 -26.59 10.62
CA THR A 5 -5.89 -25.65 9.52
C THR A 5 -4.52 -25.84 8.89
N THR A 6 -4.50 -26.00 7.58
CA THR A 6 -3.27 -25.95 6.77
C THR A 6 -3.24 -24.63 5.99
N ILE A 7 -2.11 -23.97 6.00
CA ILE A 7 -1.89 -22.75 5.22
C ILE A 7 -0.72 -22.96 4.26
N TYR A 8 -0.83 -22.37 3.08
CA TYR A 8 0.25 -22.34 2.09
C TYR A 8 0.05 -21.14 1.15
N LYS A 9 0.98 -20.91 0.22
CA LYS A 9 0.89 -19.83 -0.76
C LYS A 9 0.59 -20.38 -2.14
N ASP A 10 -0.25 -19.66 -2.89
CA ASP A 10 -0.42 -19.88 -4.32
C ASP A 10 0.74 -19.27 -5.13
N GLU A 11 0.70 -19.39 -6.46
CA GLU A 11 1.71 -18.85 -7.39
C GLU A 11 1.85 -17.32 -7.31
N ARG A 12 0.81 -16.62 -6.83
CA ARG A 12 0.80 -15.16 -6.61
C ARG A 12 1.42 -14.77 -5.27
N ASN A 13 1.81 -15.74 -4.44
CA ASN A 13 2.16 -15.61 -3.02
C ASN A 13 0.98 -15.21 -2.13
N CYS A 14 -0.24 -15.46 -2.57
CA CYS A 14 -1.43 -15.24 -1.77
C CYS A 14 -1.69 -16.42 -0.83
N LEU A 15 -2.25 -16.10 0.34
CA LEU A 15 -2.61 -17.09 1.34
C LEU A 15 -3.70 -18.02 0.82
N VAL A 16 -3.46 -19.31 0.98
CA VAL A 16 -4.44 -20.36 0.76
C VAL A 16 -4.69 -21.08 2.08
N ILE A 17 -5.96 -21.28 2.41
CA ILE A 17 -6.39 -21.87 3.68
C ILE A 17 -7.21 -23.13 3.40
N LYS A 18 -6.85 -24.21 4.07
CA LYS A 18 -7.63 -25.45 4.08
C LYS A 18 -7.95 -25.81 5.53
N ASN A 19 -9.23 -25.92 5.85
CA ASN A 19 -9.70 -26.39 7.15
C ASN A 19 -11.01 -27.15 6.98
N THR A 20 -10.93 -28.47 7.10
CA THR A 20 -12.07 -29.38 6.89
C THR A 20 -13.16 -29.24 7.95
N ASN A 21 -12.87 -28.63 9.12
CA ASN A 21 -13.88 -28.35 10.14
C ASN A 21 -14.72 -27.11 9.83
N ILE A 22 -14.25 -26.25 8.92
CA ILE A 22 -14.94 -25.00 8.52
C ILE A 22 -15.58 -25.16 7.15
N SER A 23 -14.86 -25.77 6.21
CA SER A 23 -15.30 -25.96 4.83
C SER A 23 -14.54 -27.09 4.16
N ASP A 24 -15.24 -27.90 3.37
CA ASP A 24 -14.62 -28.91 2.49
C ASP A 24 -13.86 -28.27 1.32
N LYS A 25 -14.07 -26.99 1.08
CA LYS A 25 -13.42 -26.23 0.01
C LYS A 25 -12.17 -25.53 0.49
N VAL A 26 -11.15 -25.56 -0.35
CA VAL A 26 -9.94 -24.75 -0.18
C VAL A 26 -10.30 -23.29 -0.44
N ILE A 27 -9.87 -22.40 0.47
CA ILE A 27 -10.12 -20.95 0.38
C ILE A 27 -8.89 -20.29 -0.22
N PHE A 28 -9.01 -19.73 -1.40
CA PHE A 28 -8.00 -18.88 -2.03
C PHE A 28 -8.30 -17.43 -1.66
N THR A 29 -7.30 -16.75 -1.12
CA THR A 29 -7.44 -15.34 -0.75
C THR A 29 -6.74 -14.42 -1.76
N ASN A 30 -6.92 -13.12 -1.58
CA ASN A 30 -6.14 -12.08 -2.26
C ASN A 30 -5.13 -11.41 -1.31
N ASP A 31 -4.79 -12.08 -0.21
CA ASP A 31 -3.88 -11.57 0.80
C ASP A 31 -2.48 -12.13 0.57
N VAL A 32 -1.54 -11.26 0.22
CA VAL A 32 -0.13 -11.63 0.04
C VAL A 32 0.51 -11.80 1.41
N VAL A 33 1.21 -12.93 1.58
CA VAL A 33 1.80 -13.28 2.88
C VAL A 33 3.23 -13.78 2.76
N ALA A 34 4.01 -13.60 3.83
CA ALA A 34 5.24 -14.32 4.08
C ALA A 34 4.97 -15.42 5.11
N LEU A 35 5.17 -16.68 4.74
CA LEU A 35 5.07 -17.78 5.71
C LEU A 35 6.29 -17.76 6.62
N ILE A 36 6.04 -17.78 7.93
CA ILE A 36 7.06 -17.88 8.97
C ILE A 36 7.23 -19.36 9.37
N SER A 37 6.11 -20.08 9.42
CA SER A 37 6.06 -21.52 9.68
C SER A 37 4.78 -22.11 9.08
N ASP A 38 4.54 -23.40 9.26
CA ASP A 38 3.31 -24.08 8.82
C ASP A 38 2.05 -23.56 9.53
N THR A 39 2.22 -22.76 10.59
CA THR A 39 1.12 -22.24 11.42
C THR A 39 1.15 -20.72 11.59
N GLN A 40 2.13 -20.04 11.04
CA GLN A 40 2.30 -18.59 11.20
C GLN A 40 2.66 -17.93 9.89
N PHE A 41 2.08 -16.76 9.66
CA PHE A 41 2.41 -15.93 8.52
C PHE A 41 2.40 -14.44 8.90
N GLU A 42 3.19 -13.66 8.19
CA GLU A 42 3.10 -12.20 8.17
C GLU A 42 2.21 -11.80 7.00
N TRP A 43 1.21 -10.98 7.25
CA TRP A 43 0.40 -10.38 6.21
C TRP A 43 1.14 -9.16 5.62
N LEU A 44 1.34 -9.14 4.31
CA LEU A 44 2.07 -8.09 3.62
C LEU A 44 1.16 -7.06 2.97
N GLY A 45 -0.03 -7.46 2.53
CA GLY A 45 -1.00 -6.59 1.89
C GLY A 45 -1.91 -7.33 0.92
N ARG A 46 -2.70 -6.58 0.16
CA ARG A 46 -3.60 -7.12 -0.86
C ARG A 46 -2.89 -7.25 -2.19
N PHE A 47 -3.07 -8.37 -2.87
CA PHE A 47 -2.47 -8.62 -4.19
C PHE A 47 -2.80 -7.53 -5.21
N ASP A 48 -4.05 -7.04 -5.20
CA ASP A 48 -4.53 -6.02 -6.12
C ASP A 48 -3.86 -4.64 -5.90
N ASN A 49 -3.22 -4.43 -4.74
CA ASN A 49 -2.55 -3.19 -4.39
C ASN A 49 -1.02 -3.25 -4.56
N VAL A 50 -0.47 -4.43 -4.86
CA VAL A 50 0.99 -4.59 -5.03
C VAL A 50 1.49 -3.67 -6.13
N ILE A 51 2.53 -2.89 -5.83
CA ILE A 51 3.18 -1.98 -6.77
C ILE A 51 4.47 -2.63 -7.28
N ASN A 52 4.64 -2.69 -8.60
CA ASN A 52 5.85 -3.23 -9.22
C ASN A 52 6.75 -2.09 -9.69
N SER A 53 7.69 -1.69 -8.83
CA SER A 53 8.58 -0.56 -9.07
C SER A 53 10.00 -1.04 -9.39
N GLY A 54 10.39 -0.94 -10.66
CA GLY A 54 11.72 -1.37 -11.11
C GLY A 54 12.03 -2.85 -10.83
N GLY A 55 11.02 -3.73 -10.95
CA GLY A 55 11.15 -5.16 -10.66
C GLY A 55 11.02 -5.53 -9.18
N ILE A 56 10.82 -4.55 -8.30
CA ILE A 56 10.63 -4.77 -6.87
C ILE A 56 9.14 -4.68 -6.53
N LYS A 57 8.63 -5.67 -5.82
CA LYS A 57 7.26 -5.65 -5.30
C LYS A 57 7.22 -4.85 -4.01
N LEU A 58 6.41 -3.79 -4.00
CA LEU A 58 6.14 -2.97 -2.82
C LEU A 58 4.72 -3.25 -2.34
N TYR A 59 4.55 -3.27 -1.03
CA TYR A 59 3.29 -3.58 -0.37
C TYR A 59 2.76 -2.33 0.30
N PRO A 60 1.76 -1.64 -0.30
CA PRO A 60 1.23 -0.37 0.21
C PRO A 60 0.81 -0.44 1.67
N GLU A 61 0.13 -1.49 2.08
CA GLU A 61 -0.40 -1.63 3.42
C GLU A 61 0.72 -1.69 4.49
N LYS A 62 1.83 -2.35 4.17
CA LYS A 62 3.01 -2.39 5.04
C LYS A 62 3.67 -1.00 5.12
N ILE A 63 3.86 -0.35 3.99
CA ILE A 63 4.43 1.01 3.93
C ILE A 63 3.54 2.00 4.69
N GLU A 64 2.22 1.91 4.53
CA GLU A 64 1.25 2.75 5.24
C GLU A 64 1.27 2.52 6.75
N ALA A 65 1.44 1.28 7.19
CA ALA A 65 1.58 0.97 8.62
C ALA A 65 2.82 1.68 9.23
N ASP A 66 3.92 1.76 8.49
CA ASP A 66 5.11 2.48 8.95
C ASP A 66 4.95 3.99 8.82
N LEU A 67 4.36 4.50 7.73
CA LEU A 67 4.07 5.92 7.55
C LEU A 67 3.10 6.47 8.60
N SER A 68 2.19 5.67 9.14
CA SER A 68 1.27 6.08 10.20
C SER A 68 1.96 6.49 11.51
N LYS A 69 3.23 6.12 11.69
CA LYS A 69 4.07 6.55 12.82
C LYS A 69 4.57 7.99 12.66
N ILE A 70 4.60 8.49 11.43
CA ILE A 70 5.14 9.80 11.04
C ILE A 70 4.01 10.76 10.65
N ILE A 71 3.04 10.31 9.85
CA ILE A 71 1.97 11.12 9.28
C ILE A 71 0.71 10.99 10.12
N ARG A 72 0.11 12.12 10.52
CA ARG A 72 -1.13 12.19 11.31
C ARG A 72 -2.38 12.39 10.47
N GLN A 73 -2.23 13.03 9.32
CA GLN A 73 -3.33 13.24 8.35
C GLN A 73 -3.74 11.91 7.74
N ARG A 74 -4.88 11.89 7.10
CA ARG A 74 -5.28 10.76 6.26
C ARG A 74 -4.39 10.70 5.04
N PHE A 75 -3.90 9.52 4.72
CA PHE A 75 -3.02 9.31 3.58
C PHE A 75 -3.19 7.89 3.04
N PHE A 76 -2.66 7.67 1.85
CA PHE A 76 -2.38 6.35 1.31
C PHE A 76 -1.23 6.41 0.32
N VAL A 77 -0.60 5.27 0.04
CA VAL A 77 0.38 5.14 -1.03
C VAL A 77 -0.19 4.36 -2.19
N ALA A 78 0.29 4.66 -3.40
CA ALA A 78 -0.14 4.00 -4.62
C ALA A 78 0.97 3.93 -5.66
N GLY A 79 0.84 3.01 -6.62
CA GLY A 79 1.64 2.99 -7.83
C GLY A 79 1.00 3.86 -8.91
N ILE A 80 1.79 4.70 -9.55
CA ILE A 80 1.40 5.36 -10.79
C ILE A 80 2.38 4.99 -11.90
N LYS A 81 1.89 4.96 -13.13
CA LYS A 81 2.69 4.56 -14.29
C LYS A 81 3.95 5.42 -14.43
N ASP A 82 5.08 4.76 -14.65
CA ASP A 82 6.40 5.37 -14.85
C ASP A 82 7.12 4.68 -16.00
N GLU A 83 7.74 5.45 -16.90
CA GLU A 83 8.38 4.90 -18.10
C GLU A 83 9.59 4.03 -17.80
N LYS A 84 10.33 4.33 -16.73
CA LYS A 84 11.56 3.63 -16.35
C LYS A 84 11.33 2.49 -15.36
N LEU A 85 10.41 2.69 -14.45
CA LEU A 85 10.17 1.76 -13.34
C LEU A 85 8.97 0.83 -13.57
N GLY A 86 8.18 1.06 -14.64
CA GLY A 86 6.86 0.47 -14.81
C GLY A 86 5.84 1.16 -13.93
N GLU A 87 6.05 1.14 -12.60
CA GLU A 87 5.30 1.93 -11.63
C GLU A 87 6.25 2.65 -10.68
N LYS A 88 5.93 3.87 -10.28
CA LYS A 88 6.58 4.59 -9.18
C LYS A 88 5.64 4.70 -8.00
N LEU A 89 6.22 4.56 -6.80
CA LEU A 89 5.51 4.76 -5.54
C LEU A 89 5.26 6.24 -5.31
N VAL A 90 4.01 6.60 -5.04
CA VAL A 90 3.60 7.96 -4.66
C VAL A 90 2.83 7.94 -3.34
N LEU A 91 2.95 9.02 -2.58
CA LEU A 91 2.23 9.26 -1.34
C LEU A 91 1.18 10.35 -1.57
N LEU A 92 -0.06 10.07 -1.19
CA LEU A 92 -1.15 11.02 -1.24
C LEU A 92 -1.57 11.36 0.19
N ILE A 93 -1.62 12.64 0.52
CA ILE A 93 -1.99 13.15 1.85
C ILE A 93 -3.22 14.03 1.71
N GLU A 94 -4.26 13.76 2.50
CA GLU A 94 -5.44 14.62 2.58
C GLU A 94 -5.11 15.83 3.46
N SER A 95 -5.04 17.01 2.86
CA SER A 95 -4.72 18.25 3.55
C SER A 95 -5.31 19.45 2.83
N ALA A 96 -6.17 20.18 3.51
CA ALA A 96 -6.64 21.50 3.09
C ALA A 96 -5.67 22.64 3.49
N GLY A 97 -4.58 22.32 4.19
CA GLY A 97 -3.64 23.29 4.75
C GLY A 97 -2.37 23.52 3.92
N ASP A 98 -1.26 23.73 4.58
CA ASP A 98 0.03 24.02 3.95
C ASP A 98 0.52 22.84 3.08
N LYS A 99 0.59 23.10 1.78
CA LYS A 99 1.07 22.16 0.75
C LYS A 99 2.49 22.55 0.29
N SER A 100 3.26 23.18 1.17
CA SER A 100 4.57 23.75 0.82
C SER A 100 5.63 22.69 0.54
N ILE A 101 6.61 23.06 -0.27
CA ILE A 101 7.82 22.27 -0.52
C ILE A 101 8.52 21.92 0.80
N LYS A 102 8.49 22.81 1.80
CA LYS A 102 9.10 22.57 3.12
C LYS A 102 8.51 21.37 3.84
N VAL A 103 7.17 21.18 3.78
CA VAL A 103 6.50 20.02 4.37
C VAL A 103 6.93 18.74 3.65
N THR A 104 7.03 18.78 2.33
CA THR A 104 7.50 17.64 1.53
C THR A 104 8.94 17.25 1.86
N ASP A 105 9.84 18.22 1.96
CA ASP A 105 11.25 18.00 2.29
C ASP A 105 11.42 17.46 3.70
N GLN A 106 10.65 17.98 4.67
CA GLN A 106 10.66 17.48 6.04
C GLN A 106 10.19 16.03 6.10
N LEU A 107 9.08 15.68 5.47
CA LEU A 107 8.58 14.30 5.42
C LEU A 107 9.59 13.34 4.77
N ASN A 108 10.23 13.76 3.68
CA ASN A 108 11.27 12.98 3.02
C ASN A 108 12.49 12.74 3.94
N SER A 109 12.90 13.74 4.71
CA SER A 109 13.98 13.60 5.68
C SER A 109 13.57 12.63 6.80
N GLU A 110 12.41 12.83 7.39
CA GLU A 110 11.89 11.95 8.46
C GLU A 110 11.80 10.48 8.02
N MET A 111 11.30 10.21 6.80
CA MET A 111 11.25 8.85 6.25
C MET A 111 12.65 8.24 6.11
N LYS A 112 13.62 9.00 5.61
CA LYS A 112 15.03 8.54 5.44
C LYS A 112 15.70 8.27 6.79
N ASP A 113 15.48 9.14 7.77
CA ASP A 113 16.14 9.10 9.07
C ASP A 113 15.54 8.04 9.98
N SER A 114 14.26 7.72 9.80
CA SER A 114 13.53 6.73 10.63
C SER A 114 14.07 5.31 10.56
N LYS A 115 14.83 4.95 9.51
CA LYS A 115 15.30 3.59 9.21
C LYS A 115 14.18 2.53 9.09
N LEU A 116 12.92 2.96 9.04
CA LEU A 116 11.76 2.08 8.87
C LEU A 116 11.58 1.65 7.42
N PHE A 117 12.07 2.45 6.48
CA PHE A 117 11.86 2.28 5.05
C PHE A 117 13.15 1.90 4.34
N SER A 118 13.08 0.93 3.44
CA SER A 118 14.11 0.74 2.44
C SER A 118 14.10 1.90 1.44
N LYS A 119 15.18 2.07 0.69
CA LYS A 119 15.27 3.12 -0.35
C LYS A 119 14.18 3.03 -1.43
N PHE A 120 13.57 1.86 -1.59
CA PHE A 120 12.51 1.60 -2.57
C PHE A 120 11.12 1.95 -2.03
N GLU A 121 10.93 1.94 -0.71
CA GLU A 121 9.68 2.25 -0.03
C GLU A 121 9.50 3.75 0.25
N ILE A 122 10.50 4.56 -0.09
CA ILE A 122 10.38 6.02 -0.03
C ILE A 122 9.65 6.49 -1.29
N PRO A 123 8.50 7.17 -1.16
CA PRO A 123 7.73 7.69 -2.27
C PRO A 123 8.56 8.63 -3.16
N LYS A 124 8.40 8.52 -4.47
CA LYS A 124 9.07 9.40 -5.44
C LYS A 124 8.40 10.77 -5.53
N GLU A 125 7.14 10.83 -5.23
CA GLU A 125 6.32 12.05 -5.23
C GLU A 125 5.37 12.05 -4.04
N ILE A 126 5.10 13.24 -3.51
CA ILE A 126 4.10 13.48 -2.46
C ILE A 126 3.06 14.44 -3.02
N HIS A 127 1.80 14.02 -3.01
CA HIS A 127 0.67 14.80 -3.49
C HIS A 127 -0.23 15.17 -2.32
N PHE A 128 -0.54 16.45 -2.17
CA PHE A 128 -1.53 16.94 -1.23
C PHE A 128 -2.86 17.16 -1.93
N ILE A 129 -3.92 16.59 -1.38
CA ILE A 129 -5.25 16.60 -1.95
C ILE A 129 -6.21 17.15 -0.91
N ASP A 130 -7.18 17.99 -1.33
CA ASP A 130 -8.14 18.60 -0.40
C ASP A 130 -9.04 17.55 0.26
N SER A 131 -9.49 16.54 -0.52
CA SER A 131 -10.28 15.43 0.00
C SER A 131 -10.13 14.18 -0.88
N PHE A 132 -10.17 13.01 -0.25
CA PHE A 132 -10.19 11.74 -0.97
C PHE A 132 -11.59 11.41 -1.50
N ALA A 133 -11.65 10.73 -2.65
CA ALA A 133 -12.87 10.09 -3.08
C ALA A 133 -13.21 8.93 -2.13
N GLU A 134 -14.45 8.87 -1.66
CA GLU A 134 -14.89 7.90 -0.66
C GLU A 134 -16.11 7.12 -1.15
N THR A 135 -16.32 5.93 -0.56
CA THR A 135 -17.59 5.20 -0.61
C THR A 135 -18.57 5.84 0.39
N GLU A 136 -19.85 5.43 0.32
CA GLU A 136 -20.85 5.81 1.32
C GLU A 136 -20.45 5.42 2.75
N THR A 137 -19.67 4.35 2.89
CA THR A 137 -19.14 3.86 4.18
C THR A 137 -17.82 4.51 4.57
N LYS A 138 -17.44 5.64 3.97
CA LYS A 138 -16.21 6.41 4.27
C LYS A 138 -14.90 5.66 4.00
N LYS A 139 -14.91 4.64 3.13
CA LYS A 139 -13.69 3.98 2.69
C LYS A 139 -13.08 4.72 1.49
N ILE A 140 -11.77 4.96 1.53
CA ILE A 140 -11.02 5.63 0.46
C ILE A 140 -11.10 4.81 -0.83
N GLN A 141 -11.53 5.45 -1.91
CA GLN A 141 -11.51 4.90 -3.27
C GLN A 141 -10.21 5.34 -3.95
N ARG A 142 -9.12 4.58 -3.73
CA ARG A 142 -7.77 4.92 -4.21
C ARG A 142 -7.74 5.24 -5.71
N LYS A 143 -8.33 4.36 -6.53
CA LYS A 143 -8.34 4.55 -7.98
C LYS A 143 -9.01 5.85 -8.40
N LYS A 144 -10.20 6.15 -7.85
CA LYS A 144 -10.90 7.41 -8.15
C LYS A 144 -10.10 8.62 -7.71
N THR A 145 -9.45 8.54 -6.54
CA THR A 145 -8.60 9.62 -6.05
C THR A 145 -7.40 9.86 -6.97
N LEU A 146 -6.75 8.80 -7.45
CA LEU A 146 -5.64 8.89 -8.41
C LEU A 146 -6.07 9.51 -9.74
N ASP A 147 -7.27 9.21 -10.21
CA ASP A 147 -7.78 9.79 -11.45
C ASP A 147 -7.99 11.31 -11.33
N LEU A 148 -8.35 11.82 -10.13
CA LEU A 148 -8.43 13.27 -9.89
C LEU A 148 -7.08 13.98 -10.05
N ILE A 149 -5.97 13.34 -9.64
CA ILE A 149 -4.62 13.92 -9.76
C ILE A 149 -4.20 14.06 -11.23
N LYS A 150 -4.52 13.08 -12.06
CA LYS A 150 -4.18 13.11 -13.49
C LYS A 150 -4.81 14.32 -14.20
N PHE A 151 -6.00 14.74 -13.78
CA PHE A 151 -6.68 15.91 -14.34
C PHE A 151 -6.05 17.23 -13.88
N THR A 152 -5.46 17.29 -12.68
CA THR A 152 -4.81 18.52 -12.18
C THR A 152 -3.41 18.73 -12.72
N SER A 153 -2.76 17.68 -13.23
CA SER A 153 -1.41 17.74 -13.82
C SER A 153 -1.39 18.10 -15.31
N THR A 154 -2.56 18.31 -15.93
CA THR A 154 -2.70 18.53 -17.38
C THR A 154 -2.96 20.00 -17.74
N PHE A 155 -2.93 20.92 -16.78
CA PHE A 155 -2.96 22.35 -17.05
C PHE A 155 -1.55 22.95 -16.97
N PRO A 156 -1.07 23.56 -18.09
CA PRO A 156 0.23 24.24 -18.15
C PRO A 156 0.27 25.46 -17.24
#